data_876feaf4059298e3f6d0e7e1093f978a
#
_entry.id   876feaf4059298e3f6d0e7e1093f978a
#
_cell.length_a   1.000
_cell.length_b   1.000
_cell.length_c   1.000
_cell.angle_alpha   90.00
_cell.angle_beta   90.00
_cell.angle_gamma   90.00
#
_symmetry.space_group_name_H-M   'P 1'
#
loop_
_entity.id
_entity.type
_entity.pdbx_description
1 polymer ?
#
loop_
_entity_poly.entity_id
_entity_poly.type
_entity_poly.pdbx_seq_one_letter_code
_entity_poly.pdbx_strand_id
1 'polypeptide(L)'
;VSEVLSPVANRFASGATLTHASAKAALAAGLERIAAGARGVDCTPLTQFDSSALAVLLAWQRAAQARGGPFQVVNLPAGLASLAQAYGVDTLIAGAAQGDRPN
;
A
#
# COMPACT_ATOMS: atom_id res chain seq x y z
N VAL A 1 19.49 -16.26 4.71
CA VAL A 1 18.53 -17.15 5.25
C VAL A 1 17.67 -16.54 6.34
N SER A 2 18.31 -16.08 7.38
CA SER A 2 17.54 -15.51 8.47
C SER A 2 16.74 -14.31 8.04
N GLU A 3 17.25 -13.63 7.08
CA GLU A 3 16.59 -12.40 6.65
C GLU A 3 15.24 -12.68 6.03
N VAL A 4 15.06 -13.87 5.51
CA VAL A 4 13.80 -14.18 4.88
C VAL A 4 12.66 -14.22 5.87
N LEU A 5 12.99 -14.28 7.12
CA LEU A 5 11.97 -14.35 8.14
C LEU A 5 11.50 -12.98 8.59
N SER A 6 12.15 -11.94 8.13
CA SER A 6 11.77 -10.60 8.52
C SER A 6 10.49 -10.18 7.82
N PRO A 7 9.49 -9.71 8.56
CA PRO A 7 8.28 -9.21 7.92
C PRO A 7 8.55 -8.05 6.97
N VAL A 8 9.60 -7.30 7.25
CA VAL A 8 9.94 -6.16 6.41
C VAL A 8 10.29 -6.60 5.00
N ALA A 9 10.87 -7.80 4.89
CA ALA A 9 11.28 -8.29 3.59
C ALA A 9 10.11 -8.54 2.65
N ASN A 10 8.90 -8.60 3.18
CA ASN A 10 7.72 -8.84 2.36
C ASN A 10 7.06 -7.58 1.86
N ARG A 11 7.70 -6.46 2.07
CA ARG A 11 7.16 -5.19 1.58
C ARG A 11 7.95 -4.73 0.37
N PHE A 12 7.24 -4.08 -0.53
CA PHE A 12 7.91 -3.44 -1.66
C PHE A 12 7.77 -1.92 -1.50
N ALA A 13 8.65 -1.19 -2.17
CA ALA A 13 8.63 0.26 -2.11
C ALA A 13 7.61 0.80 -3.10
N SER A 14 6.90 1.84 -2.69
CA SER A 14 5.90 2.45 -3.54
C SER A 14 6.49 3.17 -4.74
N GLY A 15 7.77 3.53 -4.65
CA GLY A 15 8.35 4.45 -5.60
C GLY A 15 8.08 5.88 -5.19
N ALA A 16 8.69 6.80 -5.90
CA ALA A 16 8.59 8.22 -5.55
C ALA A 16 7.29 8.86 -6.01
N THR A 17 6.62 8.25 -6.97
CA THR A 17 5.50 8.88 -7.65
C THR A 17 4.32 7.93 -7.78
N LEU A 18 3.15 8.39 -7.37
CA LEU A 18 1.90 7.68 -7.61
C LEU A 18 0.86 8.72 -8.03
N THR A 19 0.92 9.10 -9.28
CA THR A 19 0.01 10.08 -9.83
C THR A 19 -0.81 9.43 -10.94
N HIS A 20 -1.74 10.19 -11.47
CA HIS A 20 -2.54 9.71 -12.58
C HIS A 20 -1.66 9.18 -13.71
N ALA A 21 -0.55 9.85 -13.97
CA ALA A 21 0.32 9.46 -15.08
C ALA A 21 1.05 8.15 -14.83
N SER A 22 1.37 7.84 -13.56
CA SER A 22 2.15 6.66 -13.23
C SER A 22 1.31 5.53 -12.65
N ALA A 23 0.02 5.75 -12.43
CA ALA A 23 -0.79 4.81 -11.66
C ALA A 23 -0.87 3.44 -12.32
N LYS A 24 -1.02 3.40 -13.63
CA LYS A 24 -1.18 2.12 -14.31
C LYS A 24 0.06 1.25 -14.17
N ALA A 25 1.23 1.84 -14.38
CA ALA A 25 2.47 1.10 -14.25
C ALA A 25 2.71 0.67 -12.81
N ALA A 26 2.42 1.57 -11.87
CA ALA A 26 2.61 1.25 -10.46
C ALA A 26 1.68 0.14 -10.02
N LEU A 27 0.44 0.18 -10.47
CA LEU A 27 -0.51 -0.87 -10.15
C LEU A 27 -0.01 -2.22 -10.62
N ALA A 28 0.42 -2.29 -11.88
CA ALA A 28 0.89 -3.56 -12.44
C ALA A 28 2.10 -4.07 -11.68
N ALA A 29 3.05 -3.19 -11.38
CA ALA A 29 4.26 -3.61 -10.68
C ALA A 29 3.94 -4.14 -9.29
N GLY A 30 3.06 -3.47 -8.57
CA GLY A 30 2.70 -3.92 -7.24
C GLY A 30 1.92 -5.22 -7.26
N LEU A 31 1.05 -5.39 -8.24
CA LEU A 31 0.31 -6.65 -8.35
C LEU A 31 1.24 -7.83 -8.56
N GLU A 32 2.31 -7.62 -9.34
CA GLU A 32 3.29 -8.68 -9.50
C GLU A 32 3.98 -9.02 -8.20
N ARG A 33 4.30 -8.00 -7.41
CA ARG A 33 4.95 -8.26 -6.12
C ARG A 33 4.01 -8.98 -5.18
N ILE A 34 2.75 -8.61 -5.18
CA ILE A 34 1.77 -9.28 -4.34
C ILE A 34 1.59 -10.73 -4.78
N ALA A 35 1.56 -10.97 -6.08
CA ALA A 35 1.47 -12.33 -6.58
C ALA A 35 2.68 -13.16 -6.16
N ALA A 36 3.81 -12.51 -5.97
CA ALA A 36 5.03 -13.19 -5.52
C ALA A 36 5.10 -13.32 -4.00
N GLY A 37 4.10 -12.82 -3.28
CA GLY A 37 4.05 -13.01 -1.84
C GLY A 37 4.21 -11.78 -1.00
N ALA A 38 4.30 -10.59 -1.61
CA ALA A 38 4.45 -9.38 -0.84
C ALA A 38 3.22 -9.13 0.03
N ARG A 39 3.46 -8.64 1.22
CA ARG A 39 2.41 -8.41 2.21
C ARG A 39 2.29 -6.96 2.61
N GLY A 40 2.92 -6.07 1.89
CA GLY A 40 2.81 -4.66 2.21
C GLY A 40 3.61 -3.79 1.29
N VAL A 41 3.40 -2.50 1.42
CA VAL A 41 4.12 -1.50 0.66
C VAL A 41 4.64 -0.43 1.61
N ASP A 42 5.87 -0.02 1.38
CA ASP A 42 6.48 1.04 2.15
C ASP A 42 6.43 2.31 1.31
N CYS A 43 5.72 3.29 1.80
CA CYS A 43 5.52 4.54 1.09
C CYS A 43 6.54 5.61 1.48
N THR A 44 7.61 5.22 2.16
CA THR A 44 8.64 6.19 2.54
C THR A 44 9.14 7.03 1.37
N PRO A 45 9.43 6.43 0.21
CA PRO A 45 9.94 7.24 -0.90
C PRO A 45 8.89 8.08 -1.62
N LEU A 46 7.63 7.91 -1.29
CA LEU A 46 6.55 8.54 -2.04
C LEU A 46 6.51 10.03 -1.75
N THR A 47 6.77 10.85 -2.75
CA THR A 47 6.77 12.30 -2.61
C THR A 47 5.78 12.98 -3.53
N GLN A 48 5.40 12.35 -4.62
CA GLN A 48 4.46 12.95 -5.57
C GLN A 48 3.27 12.03 -5.73
N PHE A 49 2.08 12.54 -5.45
CA PHE A 49 0.88 11.72 -5.50
C PHE A 49 -0.34 12.61 -5.72
N ASP A 50 -1.39 11.98 -6.18
CA ASP A 50 -2.71 12.59 -6.27
C ASP A 50 -3.71 11.52 -5.87
N SER A 51 -4.98 11.77 -6.12
CA SER A 51 -6.01 10.82 -5.70
C SER A 51 -5.87 9.45 -6.38
N SER A 52 -5.18 9.38 -7.49
CA SER A 52 -4.95 8.09 -8.14
C SER A 52 -4.16 7.15 -7.25
N ALA A 53 -3.32 7.70 -6.37
CA ALA A 53 -2.57 6.87 -5.44
C ALA A 53 -3.51 6.05 -4.55
N LEU A 54 -4.63 6.64 -4.15
CA LEU A 54 -5.59 5.92 -3.32
C LEU A 54 -6.17 4.72 -4.04
N ALA A 55 -6.49 4.89 -5.31
CA ALA A 55 -7.03 3.79 -6.09
C ALA A 55 -6.02 2.66 -6.22
N VAL A 56 -4.76 3.00 -6.44
CA VAL A 56 -3.72 1.99 -6.55
C VAL A 56 -3.55 1.24 -5.23
N LEU A 57 -3.50 1.97 -4.13
CA LEU A 57 -3.34 1.33 -2.82
C LEU A 57 -4.51 0.41 -2.50
N LEU A 58 -5.72 0.83 -2.82
CA LEU A 58 -6.89 -0.01 -2.59
C LEU A 58 -6.86 -1.26 -3.45
N ALA A 59 -6.44 -1.12 -4.70
CA ALA A 59 -6.36 -2.27 -5.58
C ALA A 59 -5.33 -3.27 -5.08
N TRP A 60 -4.20 -2.78 -4.59
CA TRP A 60 -3.19 -3.65 -4.01
C TRP A 60 -3.74 -4.39 -2.79
N GLN A 61 -4.48 -3.68 -1.95
CA GLN A 61 -5.07 -4.32 -0.77
C GLN A 61 -6.04 -5.43 -1.16
N ARG A 62 -6.87 -5.15 -2.14
CA ARG A 62 -7.82 -6.17 -2.58
C ARG A 62 -7.13 -7.38 -3.14
N ALA A 63 -6.08 -7.15 -3.92
CA ALA A 63 -5.34 -8.28 -4.49
C ALA A 63 -4.71 -9.13 -3.40
N ALA A 64 -4.15 -8.50 -2.38
CA ALA A 64 -3.54 -9.24 -1.29
C ALA A 64 -4.58 -10.01 -0.49
N GLN A 65 -5.73 -9.40 -0.25
CA GLN A 65 -6.79 -10.08 0.48
C GLN A 65 -7.30 -11.29 -0.29
N ALA A 66 -7.37 -11.18 -1.60
CA ALA A 66 -7.81 -12.30 -2.42
C ALA A 66 -6.83 -13.47 -2.31
N ARG A 67 -5.60 -13.19 -1.94
CA ARG A 67 -4.60 -14.24 -1.74
C ARG A 67 -4.55 -14.71 -0.28
N GLY A 68 -5.48 -14.23 0.53
CA GLY A 68 -5.67 -14.78 1.84
C GLY A 68 -4.95 -14.10 2.99
N GLY A 69 -4.39 -12.94 2.77
CA GLY A 69 -3.66 -12.31 3.83
C GLY A 69 -3.84 -10.81 3.90
N PRO A 70 -3.46 -10.22 5.02
CA PRO A 70 -3.52 -8.77 5.15
C PRO A 70 -2.43 -8.10 4.33
N PHE A 71 -2.62 -6.85 4.04
CA PHE A 71 -1.66 -6.05 3.31
C PHE A 71 -1.44 -4.75 4.07
N GLN A 72 -0.22 -4.49 4.45
CA GLN A 72 0.11 -3.32 5.26
C GLN A 72 0.64 -2.20 4.40
N VAL A 73 0.11 -1.01 4.63
CA VAL A 73 0.63 0.20 4.00
C VAL A 73 1.33 0.98 5.09
N VAL A 74 2.63 1.11 4.98
CA VAL A 74 3.39 1.78 6.04
C VAL A 74 4.00 3.06 5.53
N ASN A 75 4.16 4.00 6.43
CA ASN A 75 4.81 5.29 6.16
C ASN A 75 4.08 6.10 5.10
N LEU A 76 2.76 6.06 5.15
CA LEU A 76 1.95 6.83 4.23
C LEU A 76 2.20 8.31 4.45
N PRO A 77 2.49 9.10 3.40
CA PRO A 77 2.71 10.53 3.57
C PRO A 77 1.48 11.20 4.18
N ALA A 78 1.73 12.18 5.02
CA ALA A 78 0.64 12.85 5.71
C ALA A 78 -0.37 13.46 4.75
N GLY A 79 0.11 14.04 3.64
CA GLY A 79 -0.80 14.61 2.66
C GLY A 79 -1.70 13.58 2.03
N LEU A 80 -1.15 12.40 1.77
CA LEU A 80 -1.95 11.32 1.19
C LEU A 80 -2.91 10.75 2.21
N ALA A 81 -2.48 10.68 3.47
CA ALA A 81 -3.38 10.23 4.53
C ALA A 81 -4.56 11.17 4.68
N SER A 82 -4.32 12.47 4.58
CA SER A 82 -5.40 13.44 4.63
C SER A 82 -6.36 13.27 3.47
N LEU A 83 -5.81 13.01 2.30
CA LEU A 83 -6.63 12.77 1.12
C LEU A 83 -7.50 11.54 1.32
N ALA A 84 -6.93 10.49 1.88
CA ALA A 84 -7.67 9.27 2.14
C ALA A 84 -8.84 9.53 3.09
N GLN A 85 -8.61 10.35 4.10
CA GLN A 85 -9.69 10.69 5.02
C GLN A 85 -10.78 11.47 4.30
N ALA A 86 -10.39 12.43 3.47
CA ALA A 86 -11.36 13.23 2.76
C ALA A 86 -12.24 12.39 1.85
N TYR A 87 -11.68 11.32 1.31
CA TYR A 87 -12.43 10.42 0.43
C TYR A 87 -13.12 9.30 1.19
N GLY A 88 -12.92 9.22 2.49
CA GLY A 88 -13.55 8.20 3.29
C GLY A 88 -12.98 6.81 3.12
N VAL A 89 -11.74 6.70 2.66
CA VAL A 89 -11.12 5.41 2.43
C VAL A 89 -9.92 5.15 3.34
N ASP A 90 -9.70 6.02 4.31
CA ASP A 90 -8.53 5.87 5.17
C ASP A 90 -8.51 4.54 5.91
N THR A 91 -9.66 4.08 6.39
CA THR A 91 -9.70 2.81 7.10
C THR A 91 -9.44 1.64 6.16
N LEU A 92 -9.85 1.76 4.91
CA LEU A 92 -9.61 0.70 3.93
C LEU A 92 -8.14 0.61 3.58
N ILE A 93 -7.47 1.74 3.45
CA ILE A 93 -6.06 1.74 3.11
C ILE A 93 -5.22 1.30 4.30
N ALA A 94 -5.53 1.81 5.46
CA ALA A 94 -4.80 1.42 6.66
C ALA A 94 -5.05 -0.04 6.98
N GLY A 95 -6.24 -0.48 6.63
CA GLY A 95 -6.55 -1.90 6.66
C GLY A 95 -6.15 -2.58 7.93
N ALA A 96 -5.37 -3.62 7.77
CA ALA A 96 -5.00 -4.45 8.89
C ALA A 96 -4.24 -3.69 9.95
N ALA A 97 -3.48 -2.70 9.55
CA ALA A 97 -2.70 -1.94 10.53
C ALA A 97 -3.60 -1.18 11.49
N GLN A 98 -4.76 -0.81 11.01
CA GLN A 98 -5.72 -0.12 11.86
C GLN A 98 -6.55 -1.08 12.67
N GLY A 99 -6.62 -2.30 12.23
CA GLY A 99 -7.50 -3.26 12.86
C GLY A 99 -7.15 -3.53 14.29
N ASP A 100 -5.94 -3.25 14.69
CA ASP A 100 -5.55 -3.52 16.07
C ASP A 100 -5.84 -2.36 16.99
N ARG A 101 -6.41 -1.31 16.51
CA ARG A 101 -6.71 -0.16 17.34
C ARG A 101 -7.74 -0.53 18.38
N PRO A 102 -7.51 -0.12 19.56
CA PRO A 102 -8.39 -0.53 20.64
C PRO A 102 -9.75 0.08 20.59
N ASN A 103 -9.93 1.11 19.90
CA ASN A 103 -11.24 1.65 19.90
C ASN A 103 -12.02 1.43 18.72
#